data_58c2589f1ef6c90cf54b9ee4377f452b
#
_entry.id   58c2589f1ef6c90cf54b9ee4377f452b
#
_cell.length_a   1.000
_cell.length_b   1.000
_cell.length_c   1.000
_cell.angle_alpha   90.00
_cell.angle_beta   90.00
_cell.angle_gamma   90.00
#
_symmetry.space_group_name_H-M   'P 1'
#
loop_
_entity.id
_entity.type
_entity.pdbx_description
1 polymer ?
#
loop_
_entity_poly.entity_id
_entity_poly.type
_entity_poly.pdbx_seq_one_letter_code
_entity_poly.pdbx_strand_id
1 'polypeptide(L)'
;MNTPPLTLSEFLLHKSYFKIKMHPIASNHFKIISKINGVKGMFILDTGASTTFIDLKLEEKFKLTTQPSIVKASGAGPDKIDTLLSKNNTLSIGGWVKTRFPIALIDLSYVNDAFESINTPAVDGIIGADILKKGFAVIDYEKRYLYLKNA
;
A
#
# COMPACT_ATOMS: atom_id res chain seq x y z
N MET A 1 37.37 23.37 -1.03
CA MET A 1 36.21 22.99 -0.15
C MET A 1 35.60 21.74 -0.65
N ASN A 2 35.44 20.76 0.22
CA ASN A 2 34.77 19.52 -0.14
C ASN A 2 33.25 19.70 -0.04
N THR A 3 32.57 19.57 -1.16
CA THR A 3 31.09 19.49 -1.16
C THR A 3 30.68 18.19 -0.51
N PRO A 4 29.79 18.19 0.51
CA PRO A 4 29.31 16.95 1.07
C PRO A 4 28.62 16.10 0.00
N PRO A 5 28.69 14.76 0.11
CA PRO A 5 28.04 13.89 -0.85
C PRO A 5 26.55 14.12 -0.84
N LEU A 6 25.91 14.01 -2.01
CA LEU A 6 24.45 14.10 -2.15
C LEU A 6 23.78 12.95 -1.40
N THR A 7 22.79 13.25 -0.58
CA THR A 7 21.99 12.22 0.07
C THR A 7 21.02 11.59 -0.93
N LEU A 8 20.59 10.37 -0.65
CA LEU A 8 19.56 9.70 -1.46
C LEU A 8 18.29 10.56 -1.52
N SER A 9 17.87 11.11 -0.39
CA SER A 9 16.70 11.97 -0.32
C SER A 9 16.82 13.20 -1.22
N GLU A 10 17.95 13.91 -1.16
CA GLU A 10 18.20 15.06 -2.02
C GLU A 10 18.15 14.70 -3.50
N PHE A 11 18.78 13.58 -3.86
CA PHE A 11 18.80 13.09 -5.24
C PHE A 11 17.38 12.77 -5.74
N LEU A 12 16.62 12.01 -4.95
CA LEU A 12 15.27 11.59 -5.36
C LEU A 12 14.26 12.75 -5.38
N LEU A 13 14.34 13.66 -4.40
CA LEU A 13 13.50 14.87 -4.41
C LEU A 13 13.79 15.73 -5.63
N HIS A 14 15.05 15.84 -6.02
CA HIS A 14 15.43 16.55 -7.24
C HIS A 14 14.87 15.88 -8.50
N LYS A 15 14.65 14.57 -8.47
CA LYS A 15 14.01 13.80 -9.55
C LYS A 15 12.49 13.76 -9.46
N SER A 16 11.89 14.63 -8.69
CA SER A 16 10.44 14.78 -8.54
C SER A 16 9.76 13.60 -7.84
N TYR A 17 10.48 12.89 -7.00
CA TYR A 17 9.89 11.89 -6.12
C TYR A 17 9.19 12.54 -4.93
N PHE A 18 8.06 11.95 -4.53
CA PHE A 18 7.43 12.23 -3.26
C PHE A 18 8.05 11.32 -2.20
N LYS A 19 8.32 11.88 -1.04
CA LYS A 19 8.95 11.18 0.09
C LYS A 19 7.87 10.81 1.11
N ILE A 20 7.75 9.52 1.40
CA ILE A 20 6.68 8.98 2.24
C ILE A 20 7.31 8.19 3.38
N LYS A 21 6.90 8.49 4.61
CA LYS A 21 7.44 7.81 5.79
C LYS A 21 6.90 6.38 5.87
N MET A 22 7.82 5.44 6.14
CA MET A 22 7.46 4.06 6.47
C MET A 22 7.58 3.86 7.97
N HIS A 23 6.60 3.20 8.57
CA HIS A 23 6.55 2.93 10.00
C HIS A 23 6.82 1.45 10.26
N PRO A 24 7.93 1.09 10.95
CA PRO A 24 8.20 -0.30 11.27
C PRO A 24 7.18 -0.84 12.27
N ILE A 25 6.80 -2.09 12.10
CA ILE A 25 5.90 -2.80 13.02
C ILE A 25 6.55 -4.11 13.49
N ALA A 26 5.97 -4.71 14.54
CA ALA A 26 6.57 -5.86 15.23
C ALA A 26 6.77 -7.10 14.32
N SER A 27 6.03 -7.21 13.24
CA SER A 27 6.13 -8.32 12.28
C SER A 27 7.27 -8.18 11.26
N ASN A 28 8.14 -7.18 11.41
CA ASN A 28 9.18 -6.81 10.43
C ASN A 28 8.65 -6.29 9.09
N HIS A 29 7.37 -5.94 9.03
CA HIS A 29 6.81 -5.21 7.90
C HIS A 29 6.89 -3.71 8.15
N PHE A 30 6.69 -2.95 7.08
CA PHE A 30 6.45 -1.50 7.19
C PHE A 30 4.99 -1.21 6.93
N LYS A 31 4.47 -0.26 7.69
CA LYS A 31 3.14 0.29 7.53
C LYS A 31 3.26 1.69 6.94
N ILE A 32 2.37 2.03 6.02
CA ILE A 32 2.27 3.38 5.45
C ILE A 32 0.85 3.89 5.58
N ILE A 33 0.74 5.20 5.67
CA ILE A 33 -0.54 5.89 5.68
C ILE A 33 -0.91 6.23 4.23
N SER A 34 -2.11 5.85 3.83
CA SER A 34 -2.65 6.16 2.51
C SER A 34 -4.09 6.65 2.64
N LYS A 35 -4.58 7.34 1.63
CA LYS A 35 -6.00 7.71 1.55
C LYS A 35 -6.64 7.04 0.36
N ILE A 36 -7.81 6.48 0.57
CA ILE A 36 -8.65 5.93 -0.48
C ILE A 36 -9.94 6.75 -0.51
N ASN A 37 -10.23 7.36 -1.64
CA ASN A 37 -11.41 8.25 -1.79
C ASN A 37 -11.48 9.31 -0.69
N GLY A 38 -10.32 9.86 -0.30
CA GLY A 38 -10.20 10.88 0.73
C GLY A 38 -10.19 10.37 2.16
N VAL A 39 -10.34 9.07 2.39
CA VAL A 39 -10.40 8.48 3.73
C VAL A 39 -9.06 7.85 4.08
N LYS A 40 -8.51 8.25 5.22
CA LYS A 40 -7.22 7.76 5.72
C LYS A 40 -7.30 6.30 6.13
N GLY A 41 -6.30 5.54 5.75
CA GLY A 41 -6.13 4.16 6.17
C GLY A 41 -4.67 3.81 6.44
N MET A 42 -4.49 2.67 7.09
CA MET A 42 -3.18 2.12 7.44
C MET A 42 -2.96 0.85 6.61
N PHE A 43 -1.86 0.81 5.88
CA PHE A 43 -1.60 -0.26 4.91
C PHE A 43 -0.23 -0.88 5.16
N ILE A 44 -0.14 -2.19 4.98
CA ILE A 44 1.14 -2.89 4.92
C ILE A 44 1.75 -2.63 3.55
N LEU A 45 3.03 -2.28 3.52
CA LEU A 45 3.82 -2.24 2.29
C LEU A 45 4.37 -3.64 2.02
N ASP A 46 3.92 -4.26 0.94
CA ASP A 46 4.30 -5.65 0.61
C ASP A 46 4.71 -5.76 -0.85
N THR A 47 6.02 -5.81 -1.08
CA THR A 47 6.57 -5.97 -2.43
C THR A 47 6.26 -7.34 -3.04
N GLY A 48 5.90 -8.32 -2.21
CA GLY A 48 5.53 -9.67 -2.64
C GLY A 48 4.07 -9.81 -3.04
N ALA A 49 3.22 -8.85 -2.69
CA ALA A 49 1.84 -8.82 -3.16
C ALA A 49 1.79 -8.23 -4.57
N SER A 50 1.24 -8.95 -5.52
CA SER A 50 1.12 -8.46 -6.91
C SER A 50 0.07 -7.37 -7.06
N THR A 51 -0.91 -7.35 -6.18
CA THR A 51 -2.08 -6.47 -6.23
C THR A 51 -2.29 -5.79 -4.89
N THR A 52 -2.73 -4.54 -4.92
CA THR A 52 -3.16 -3.80 -3.73
C THR A 52 -4.55 -4.24 -3.33
N PHE A 53 -4.75 -4.50 -2.04
CA PHE A 53 -6.01 -4.97 -1.48
C PHE A 53 -6.48 -4.09 -0.34
N ILE A 54 -7.80 -4.00 -0.19
CA ILE A 54 -8.47 -3.46 0.98
C ILE A 54 -9.28 -4.57 1.63
N ASP A 55 -9.37 -4.55 2.96
CA ASP A 55 -10.20 -5.51 3.70
C ASP A 55 -11.65 -5.38 3.24
N LEU A 56 -12.26 -6.51 2.91
CA LEU A 56 -13.64 -6.61 2.46
C LEU A 56 -14.62 -5.91 3.40
N LYS A 57 -14.36 -5.92 4.70
CA LYS A 57 -15.20 -5.28 5.72
C LYS A 57 -15.21 -3.76 5.65
N LEU A 58 -14.28 -3.16 4.88
CA LEU A 58 -14.09 -1.71 4.85
C LEU A 58 -14.62 -1.05 3.57
N GLU A 59 -15.45 -1.77 2.84
CA GLU A 59 -16.09 -1.26 1.63
C GLU A 59 -16.77 0.10 1.86
N GLU A 60 -17.57 0.16 2.92
CA GLU A 60 -18.33 1.38 3.26
C GLU A 60 -17.41 2.50 3.76
N LYS A 61 -16.43 2.16 4.61
CA LYS A 61 -15.47 3.12 5.15
C LYS A 61 -14.77 3.91 4.06
N PHE A 62 -14.30 3.22 3.03
CA PHE A 62 -13.55 3.82 1.93
C PHE A 62 -14.41 4.23 0.74
N LYS A 63 -15.72 4.21 0.87
CA LYS A 63 -16.67 4.62 -0.16
C LYS A 63 -16.47 3.87 -1.48
N LEU A 64 -16.25 2.57 -1.37
CA LEU A 64 -16.01 1.70 -2.51
C LEU A 64 -17.34 1.21 -3.09
N THR A 65 -17.41 1.18 -4.41
CA THR A 65 -18.50 0.49 -5.12
C THR A 65 -17.93 -0.77 -5.71
N THR A 66 -18.41 -1.92 -5.26
CA THR A 66 -17.82 -3.20 -5.61
C THR A 66 -18.70 -4.02 -6.56
N GLN A 67 -18.04 -4.89 -7.29
CA GLN A 67 -18.63 -5.92 -8.12
C GLN A 67 -17.83 -7.22 -7.94
N PRO A 68 -18.44 -8.41 -8.17
CA PRO A 68 -17.68 -9.64 -8.14
C PRO A 68 -16.52 -9.61 -9.13
N SER A 69 -15.35 -10.10 -8.70
CA SER A 69 -14.19 -10.24 -9.57
C SER A 69 -14.15 -11.65 -10.13
N ILE A 70 -13.87 -11.78 -11.43
CA ILE A 70 -13.62 -13.07 -12.06
C ILE A 70 -12.22 -13.60 -11.77
N VAL A 71 -11.33 -12.73 -11.26
CA VAL A 71 -9.96 -13.09 -10.88
C VAL A 71 -9.92 -13.32 -9.38
N LYS A 72 -9.42 -14.49 -8.97
CA LYS A 72 -9.25 -14.82 -7.56
C LYS A 72 -7.81 -14.55 -7.14
N ALA A 73 -7.63 -13.99 -5.95
CA ALA A 73 -6.31 -13.78 -5.39
C ALA A 73 -5.69 -15.12 -5.00
N SER A 74 -4.40 -15.28 -5.30
CA SER A 74 -3.62 -16.40 -4.77
C SER A 74 -3.16 -16.01 -3.37
N GLY A 75 -3.66 -16.70 -2.36
CA GLY A 75 -3.19 -16.54 -0.98
C GLY A 75 -2.06 -17.50 -0.68
N ALA A 76 -1.49 -17.39 0.52
CA ALA A 76 -0.51 -18.33 1.04
C ALA A 76 -1.11 -19.69 1.43
N GLY A 77 -2.40 -19.90 1.21
CA GLY A 77 -3.13 -21.14 1.46
C GLY A 77 -3.42 -21.93 0.20
N PRO A 78 -3.95 -23.15 0.34
CA PRO A 78 -4.26 -24.01 -0.81
C PRO A 78 -5.46 -23.54 -1.63
N ASP A 79 -6.28 -22.65 -1.09
CA ASP A 79 -7.51 -22.20 -1.74
C ASP A 79 -7.36 -20.78 -2.30
N LYS A 80 -7.98 -20.56 -3.46
CA LYS A 80 -8.10 -19.24 -4.05
C LYS A 80 -9.08 -18.41 -3.22
N ILE A 81 -8.67 -17.19 -2.90
CA ILE A 81 -9.49 -16.25 -2.13
C ILE A 81 -10.42 -15.51 -3.09
N ASP A 82 -11.72 -15.50 -2.78
CA ASP A 82 -12.69 -14.72 -3.54
C ASP A 82 -12.41 -13.23 -3.37
N THR A 83 -12.41 -12.50 -4.48
CA THR A 83 -12.17 -11.07 -4.48
C THR A 83 -13.39 -10.31 -5.01
N LEU A 84 -13.58 -9.10 -4.47
CA LEU A 84 -14.41 -8.09 -5.10
C LEU A 84 -13.50 -7.06 -5.76
N LEU A 85 -14.05 -6.35 -6.73
CA LEU A 85 -13.33 -5.31 -7.44
C LEU A 85 -14.09 -4.00 -7.35
N SER A 86 -13.40 -2.93 -7.01
CA SER A 86 -13.93 -1.56 -7.06
C SER A 86 -13.15 -0.77 -8.11
N LYS A 87 -13.86 -0.15 -9.04
CA LYS A 87 -13.27 0.71 -10.08
C LYS A 87 -13.41 2.18 -9.71
N ASN A 88 -12.66 3.04 -10.40
CA ASN A 88 -12.76 4.51 -10.28
C ASN A 88 -12.47 5.08 -8.90
N ASN A 89 -11.47 4.56 -8.22
CA ASN A 89 -11.07 5.09 -6.93
C ASN A 89 -9.92 6.07 -7.08
N THR A 90 -9.86 7.02 -6.14
CA THR A 90 -8.69 7.89 -5.97
C THR A 90 -7.87 7.37 -4.82
N LEU A 91 -6.61 7.05 -5.12
CA LEU A 91 -5.64 6.60 -4.13
C LEU A 91 -4.56 7.65 -4.00
N SER A 92 -4.25 8.06 -2.77
CA SER A 92 -3.14 8.97 -2.51
C SER A 92 -2.24 8.45 -1.41
N ILE A 93 -0.93 8.56 -1.64
CA ILE A 93 0.11 8.20 -0.69
C ILE A 93 1.06 9.39 -0.61
N GLY A 94 0.99 10.15 0.48
CA GLY A 94 1.66 11.45 0.54
C GLY A 94 1.16 12.35 -0.59
N GLY A 95 2.06 12.99 -1.31
CA GLY A 95 1.71 13.82 -2.46
C GLY A 95 1.47 13.05 -3.77
N TRP A 96 1.72 11.75 -3.78
CA TRP A 96 1.51 10.91 -4.96
C TRP A 96 0.03 10.52 -5.06
N VAL A 97 -0.59 10.77 -6.21
CA VAL A 97 -2.04 10.55 -6.40
C VAL A 97 -2.29 9.79 -7.70
N LYS A 98 -3.17 8.79 -7.63
CA LYS A 98 -3.72 8.11 -8.81
C LYS A 98 -5.24 8.14 -8.77
N THR A 99 -5.83 8.57 -9.87
CA THR A 99 -7.28 8.54 -10.08
C THR A 99 -7.67 7.33 -10.92
N ARG A 100 -8.93 6.99 -10.91
CA ARG A 100 -9.47 5.86 -11.68
C ARG A 100 -8.71 4.56 -11.40
N PHE A 101 -8.29 4.39 -10.15
CA PHE A 101 -7.49 3.24 -9.76
C PHE A 101 -8.41 2.09 -9.36
N PRO A 102 -8.27 0.90 -9.98
CA PRO A 102 -9.03 -0.27 -9.57
C PRO A 102 -8.41 -0.87 -8.30
N ILE A 103 -9.24 -1.20 -7.33
CA ILE A 103 -8.82 -1.77 -6.06
C ILE A 103 -9.56 -3.08 -5.83
N ALA A 104 -8.82 -4.11 -5.49
CA ALA A 104 -9.40 -5.39 -5.11
C ALA A 104 -9.67 -5.43 -3.60
N LEU A 105 -10.71 -6.12 -3.21
CA LEU A 105 -11.06 -6.33 -1.81
C LEU A 105 -11.00 -7.82 -1.51
N ILE A 106 -10.37 -8.16 -0.40
CA ILE A 106 -10.31 -9.53 0.11
C ILE A 106 -10.58 -9.53 1.62
N ASP A 107 -10.91 -10.68 2.15
CA ASP A 107 -11.01 -10.84 3.60
C ASP A 107 -9.58 -10.89 4.19
N LEU A 108 -9.22 -9.86 4.96
CA LEU A 108 -7.94 -9.77 5.65
C LEU A 108 -7.99 -10.28 7.09
N SER A 109 -9.05 -10.96 7.50
CA SER A 109 -9.17 -11.48 8.87
C SER A 109 -7.98 -12.34 9.25
N TYR A 110 -7.50 -13.18 8.35
CA TYR A 110 -6.34 -14.03 8.60
C TYR A 110 -5.08 -13.23 8.95
N VAL A 111 -4.81 -12.17 8.19
CA VAL A 111 -3.67 -11.28 8.42
C VAL A 111 -3.84 -10.53 9.74
N ASN A 112 -5.02 -9.96 9.96
CA ASN A 112 -5.29 -9.14 11.14
C ASN A 112 -5.35 -9.96 12.43
N ASP A 113 -5.83 -11.20 12.37
CA ASP A 113 -5.78 -12.11 13.51
C ASP A 113 -4.33 -12.43 13.89
N ALA A 114 -3.46 -12.64 12.92
CA ALA A 114 -2.05 -12.84 13.17
C ALA A 114 -1.40 -11.61 13.82
N PHE A 115 -1.75 -10.40 13.39
CA PHE A 115 -1.26 -9.17 14.00
C PHE A 115 -1.79 -8.99 15.43
N GLU A 116 -3.04 -9.28 15.67
CA GLU A 116 -3.63 -9.24 17.01
C GLU A 116 -2.89 -10.16 17.98
N SER A 117 -2.51 -11.36 17.53
CA SER A 117 -1.78 -12.32 18.35
C SER A 117 -0.42 -11.82 18.85
N ILE A 118 0.16 -10.83 18.21
CA ILE A 118 1.43 -10.19 18.59
C ILE A 118 1.23 -8.74 19.05
N ASN A 119 0.01 -8.39 19.46
CA ASN A 119 -0.36 -7.05 19.91
C ASN A 119 -0.06 -5.94 18.89
N THR A 120 -0.18 -6.25 17.61
CA THR A 120 -0.03 -5.28 16.53
C THR A 120 -1.41 -4.86 16.04
N PRO A 121 -1.68 -3.56 15.87
CA PRO A 121 -2.97 -3.09 15.37
C PRO A 121 -3.32 -3.68 14.00
N ALA A 122 -4.61 -3.89 13.77
CA ALA A 122 -5.12 -4.31 12.47
C ALA A 122 -4.80 -3.28 11.39
N VAL A 123 -4.65 -3.75 10.16
CA VAL A 123 -4.44 -2.89 8.99
C VAL A 123 -5.68 -2.90 8.10
N ASP A 124 -5.83 -1.83 7.34
CA ASP A 124 -6.97 -1.66 6.44
C ASP A 124 -6.75 -2.34 5.09
N GLY A 125 -5.50 -2.55 4.72
CA GLY A 125 -5.17 -3.15 3.45
C GLY A 125 -3.68 -3.37 3.25
N ILE A 126 -3.34 -3.72 2.02
CA ILE A 126 -1.98 -4.03 1.57
C ILE A 126 -1.69 -3.23 0.32
N ILE A 127 -0.58 -2.50 0.31
CA ILE A 127 -0.06 -1.84 -0.88
C ILE A 127 0.92 -2.79 -1.56
N GLY A 128 0.60 -3.18 -2.77
CA GLY A 128 1.37 -4.17 -3.52
C GLY A 128 2.18 -3.62 -4.69
N ALA A 129 2.70 -4.54 -5.48
CA ALA A 129 3.59 -4.23 -6.60
C ALA A 129 2.93 -3.42 -7.71
N ASP A 130 1.63 -3.52 -7.87
CA ASP A 130 0.88 -2.73 -8.87
C ASP A 130 1.07 -1.22 -8.67
N ILE A 131 0.98 -0.76 -7.42
CA ILE A 131 1.24 0.64 -7.06
C ILE A 131 2.73 0.96 -7.12
N LEU A 132 3.56 0.08 -6.57
CA LEU A 132 5.00 0.32 -6.53
C LEU A 132 5.60 0.45 -7.93
N LYS A 133 5.14 -0.34 -8.88
CA LYS A 133 5.57 -0.23 -10.29
C LYS A 133 5.08 1.08 -10.91
N LYS A 134 3.83 1.45 -10.71
CA LYS A 134 3.27 2.69 -11.26
C LYS A 134 3.96 3.94 -10.72
N GLY A 135 4.41 3.88 -9.48
CA GLY A 135 5.10 4.98 -8.83
C GLY A 135 6.62 4.93 -8.98
N PHE A 136 7.18 4.03 -9.76
CA PHE A 136 8.64 3.86 -9.91
C PHE A 136 9.33 3.83 -8.55
N ALA A 137 8.81 3.01 -7.64
CA ALA A 137 9.13 3.04 -6.23
C ALA A 137 10.63 2.82 -5.93
N VAL A 138 11.12 3.61 -4.99
CA VAL A 138 12.41 3.38 -4.34
C VAL A 138 12.13 3.22 -2.84
N ILE A 139 12.63 2.14 -2.26
CA ILE A 139 12.44 1.84 -0.84
C ILE A 139 13.78 1.98 -0.14
N ASP A 140 13.86 2.91 0.80
CA ASP A 140 15.05 3.15 1.62
C ASP A 140 14.84 2.52 3.00
N TYR A 141 15.43 1.34 3.20
CA TYR A 141 15.35 0.66 4.49
C TYR A 141 16.15 1.36 5.58
N GLU A 142 17.24 2.02 5.23
CA GLU A 142 18.08 2.70 6.22
C GLU A 142 17.36 3.86 6.90
N LYS A 143 16.77 4.75 6.09
CA LYS A 143 16.08 5.94 6.59
C LYS A 143 14.57 5.74 6.73
N ARG A 144 14.05 4.61 6.25
CA ARG A 144 12.64 4.23 6.35
C ARG A 144 11.72 5.16 5.57
N TYR A 145 12.02 5.34 4.29
CA TYR A 145 11.19 6.11 3.37
C TYR A 145 10.85 5.31 2.12
N LEU A 146 9.62 5.47 1.68
CA LEU A 146 9.16 5.08 0.36
C LEU A 146 9.13 6.31 -0.52
N TYR A 147 9.70 6.20 -1.70
CA TYR A 147 9.67 7.27 -2.69
C TYR A 147 8.85 6.83 -3.89
N LEU A 148 7.91 7.67 -4.30
CA LEU A 148 7.06 7.45 -5.49
C LEU A 148 7.09 8.69 -6.35
N LYS A 149 7.03 8.51 -7.67
CA LYS A 149 6.89 9.63 -8.60
C LYS A 149 5.85 9.34 -9.67
N ASN A 150 5.36 10.40 -10.29
CA ASN A 150 4.54 10.31 -11.49
C ASN A 150 5.44 10.10 -12.72
N ALA A 151 4.86 9.52 -13.74
CA ALA A 151 5.54 9.30 -15.01
C ALA A 151 5.88 10.62 -15.71
#